data_346c03dbc7b14ddbc3209bcd7703342f
#
_entry.id   346c03dbc7b14ddbc3209bcd7703342f
#
_cell.length_a   1.000
_cell.length_b   1.000
_cell.length_c   1.000
_cell.angle_alpha   90.00
_cell.angle_beta   90.00
_cell.angle_gamma   90.00
#
_symmetry.space_group_name_H-M   'P 1'
#
loop_
_entity.id
_entity.type
_entity.pdbx_description
1 polymer ?
#
loop_
_entity_poly.entity_id
_entity_poly.type
_entity_poly.pdbx_seq_one_letter_code
_entity_poly.pdbx_strand_id
1 'polypeptide(L)'
;MSRALGGVEISEQDNAGKVLSAVIEGSCEVGTVYYSDMYGYENDLEILQKVDYELSGDVCCPVARVINDGADEARLEAAKDFVSFLLSDEAKEVFHKYYFDTDVER
;
A
#
# COMPACT_ATOMS: atom_id res chain seq x y z
N MET A 1 20.54 3.55 -1.91
CA MET A 1 19.91 4.77 -1.38
C MET A 1 20.81 5.55 -0.44
N SER A 2 21.50 4.93 0.52
CA SER A 2 22.40 5.63 1.44
C SER A 2 23.51 6.42 0.75
N ARG A 3 24.02 5.95 -0.39
CA ARG A 3 25.02 6.69 -1.18
C ARG A 3 24.48 7.98 -1.79
N ALA A 4 23.21 7.97 -2.22
CA ALA A 4 22.56 9.15 -2.80
C ALA A 4 22.30 10.24 -1.77
N LEU A 5 22.15 9.85 -0.51
CA LEU A 5 21.87 10.78 0.58
C LEU A 5 23.11 11.27 1.32
N GLY A 6 24.29 10.79 0.99
CA GLY A 6 25.63 11.18 1.47
C GLY A 6 25.68 11.88 2.82
N GLY A 7 26.15 11.21 3.88
CA GLY A 7 26.30 11.83 5.19
C GLY A 7 25.02 11.95 6.03
N VAL A 8 23.87 11.59 5.49
CA VAL A 8 22.61 11.55 6.25
C VAL A 8 22.52 10.23 6.99
N GLU A 9 22.19 10.29 8.27
CA GLU A 9 21.96 9.09 9.07
C GLU A 9 20.65 8.44 8.66
N ILE A 10 20.69 7.14 8.32
CA ILE A 10 19.53 6.40 7.86
C ILE A 10 19.19 5.29 8.86
N SER A 11 17.93 5.27 9.31
CA SER A 11 17.36 4.22 10.10
C SER A 11 16.56 3.28 9.20
N GLU A 12 17.00 2.06 9.04
CA GLU A 12 16.30 1.05 8.22
C GLU A 12 15.27 0.34 9.09
N GLN A 13 14.04 0.26 8.59
CA GLN A 13 12.93 -0.38 9.29
C GLN A 13 12.45 -1.60 8.51
N ASP A 14 11.84 -2.55 9.21
CA ASP A 14 11.39 -3.82 8.62
C ASP A 14 10.19 -3.68 7.68
N ASN A 15 9.37 -2.64 7.87
CA ASN A 15 8.18 -2.42 7.06
C ASN A 15 7.74 -0.95 7.13
N ALA A 16 6.81 -0.58 6.26
CA ALA A 16 6.31 0.79 6.17
C ALA A 16 5.62 1.26 7.44
N GLY A 17 4.90 0.38 8.14
CA GLY A 17 4.26 0.72 9.41
C GLY A 17 5.25 1.14 10.47
N LYS A 18 6.43 0.50 10.52
CA LYS A 18 7.49 0.87 11.47
C LYS A 18 8.15 2.19 11.09
N VAL A 19 8.28 2.48 9.79
CA VAL A 19 8.76 3.79 9.33
C VAL A 19 7.81 4.89 9.80
N LEU A 20 6.51 4.68 9.62
CA LEU A 20 5.48 5.61 10.06
C LEU A 20 5.57 5.87 11.57
N SER A 21 5.67 4.82 12.37
CA SER A 21 5.82 4.92 13.81
C SER A 21 7.06 5.70 14.23
N ALA A 22 8.19 5.45 13.57
CA ALA A 22 9.45 6.14 13.88
C ALA A 22 9.35 7.66 13.67
N VAL A 23 8.65 8.08 12.62
CA VAL A 23 8.43 9.50 12.36
C VAL A 23 7.45 10.10 13.38
N ILE A 24 6.35 9.42 13.66
CA ILE A 24 5.36 9.89 14.65
C ILE A 24 5.98 10.03 16.05
N GLU A 25 6.80 9.08 16.45
CA GLU A 25 7.48 9.09 17.75
C GLU A 25 8.64 10.08 17.84
N GLY A 26 9.06 10.62 16.71
CA GLY A 26 10.16 11.59 16.66
C GLY A 26 11.55 11.00 16.60
N SER A 27 11.67 9.67 16.40
CA SER A 27 12.97 9.03 16.22
C SER A 27 13.61 9.38 14.89
N CYS A 28 12.78 9.69 13.88
CA CYS A 28 13.18 10.13 12.56
C CYS A 28 12.40 11.38 12.18
N GLU A 29 13.02 12.28 11.45
CA GLU A 29 12.38 13.51 10.98
C GLU A 29 11.55 13.28 9.71
N VAL A 30 12.03 12.39 8.84
CA VAL A 30 11.41 12.10 7.54
C VAL A 30 11.41 10.59 7.32
N GLY A 31 10.37 10.08 6.69
CA GLY A 31 10.27 8.68 6.32
C GLY A 31 9.61 8.50 4.96
N THR A 32 9.85 7.36 4.33
CA THR A 32 9.19 6.98 3.07
C THR A 32 8.21 5.85 3.36
N VAL A 33 6.95 6.08 2.98
CA VAL A 33 5.85 5.12 3.18
C VAL A 33 4.95 5.12 1.94
N TYR A 34 3.99 4.22 1.90
CA TYR A 34 2.95 4.24 0.87
C TYR A 34 1.93 5.33 1.22
N TYR A 35 1.32 5.90 0.19
CA TYR A 35 0.30 6.92 0.39
C TYR A 35 -0.86 6.43 1.27
N SER A 36 -1.25 5.17 1.11
CA SER A 36 -2.30 4.54 1.90
C SER A 36 -1.98 4.46 3.40
N ASP A 37 -0.70 4.46 3.78
CA ASP A 37 -0.28 4.44 5.18
C ASP A 37 -0.63 5.73 5.92
N MET A 38 -0.89 6.80 5.18
CA MET A 38 -1.24 8.10 5.76
C MET A 38 -2.67 8.17 6.29
N TYR A 39 -3.53 7.21 5.92
CA TYR A 39 -4.91 7.22 6.38
C TYR A 39 -4.99 7.19 7.90
N GLY A 40 -5.68 8.16 8.47
CA GLY A 40 -5.82 8.30 9.93
C GLY A 40 -4.73 9.11 10.62
N TYR A 41 -3.66 9.50 9.91
CA TYR A 41 -2.51 10.21 10.49
C TYR A 41 -2.31 11.61 9.88
N GLU A 42 -3.32 12.13 9.19
CA GLU A 42 -3.25 13.40 8.47
C GLU A 42 -2.97 14.59 9.39
N ASN A 43 -3.35 14.49 10.66
CA ASN A 43 -3.10 15.54 11.64
C ASN A 43 -1.72 15.43 12.32
N ASP A 44 -1.09 14.27 12.24
CA ASP A 44 0.18 13.99 12.91
C ASP A 44 1.38 14.11 11.97
N LEU A 45 1.14 14.00 10.66
CA LEU A 45 2.17 13.92 9.64
C LEU A 45 1.85 14.83 8.47
N GLU A 46 2.91 15.31 7.81
CA GLU A 46 2.80 16.12 6.61
C GLU A 46 3.45 15.39 5.43
N ILE A 47 2.79 15.40 4.28
CA ILE A 47 3.36 14.86 3.05
C ILE A 47 4.25 15.93 2.42
N LEU A 48 5.55 15.66 2.39
CA LEU A 48 6.52 16.58 1.80
C LEU A 48 6.57 16.44 0.27
N GLN A 49 6.49 15.21 -0.21
CA GLN A 49 6.53 14.91 -1.64
C GLN A 49 5.88 13.56 -1.92
N LYS A 50 5.12 13.50 -3.01
CA LYS A 50 4.55 12.26 -3.54
C LYS A 50 5.36 11.88 -4.77
N VAL A 51 5.91 10.67 -4.78
CA VAL A 51 6.77 10.19 -5.88
C VAL A 51 5.89 9.72 -7.03
N ASP A 52 6.16 10.22 -8.23
CA ASP A 52 5.43 9.82 -9.42
C ASP A 52 5.75 8.37 -9.82
N TYR A 53 4.79 7.70 -10.43
CA TYR A 53 4.95 6.32 -10.92
C TYR A 53 6.07 6.21 -11.97
N GLU A 54 6.37 7.27 -12.69
CA GLU A 54 7.49 7.29 -13.64
C GLU A 54 8.84 7.05 -12.95
N LEU A 55 8.96 7.46 -11.69
CA LEU A 55 10.20 7.31 -10.92
C LEU A 55 10.22 6.02 -10.10
N SER A 56 9.09 5.64 -9.50
CA SER A 56 9.01 4.47 -8.63
C SER A 56 8.66 3.18 -9.37
N GLY A 57 8.07 3.29 -10.55
CA GLY A 57 7.33 2.20 -11.17
C GLY A 57 5.98 2.00 -10.48
N ASP A 58 5.14 1.20 -11.08
CA ASP A 58 3.83 0.89 -10.50
C ASP A 58 3.99 -0.03 -9.30
N VAL A 59 3.41 0.38 -8.17
CA VAL A 59 3.35 -0.47 -6.98
C VAL A 59 1.94 -1.08 -6.93
N CYS A 60 1.83 -2.34 -7.31
CA CYS A 60 0.55 -3.03 -7.41
C CYS A 60 0.36 -4.08 -6.33
N CYS A 61 -0.88 -4.20 -5.84
CA CYS A 61 -1.27 -5.30 -4.96
C CYS A 61 -2.13 -6.26 -5.79
N PRO A 62 -1.55 -7.33 -6.31
CA PRO A 62 -2.29 -8.28 -7.13
C PRO A 62 -3.18 -9.17 -6.27
N VAL A 63 -4.32 -9.58 -6.84
CA VAL A 63 -5.18 -10.59 -6.25
C VAL A 63 -5.30 -11.75 -7.22
N ALA A 64 -5.24 -12.96 -6.70
CA ALA A 64 -5.38 -14.16 -7.51
C ALA A 64 -6.13 -15.25 -6.74
N ARG A 65 -6.88 -16.04 -7.47
CA ARG A 65 -7.48 -17.24 -6.94
C ARG A 65 -6.46 -18.38 -7.01
N VAL A 66 -6.19 -18.99 -5.88
CA VAL A 66 -5.28 -20.13 -5.81
C VAL A 66 -6.00 -21.39 -6.26
N ILE A 67 -5.32 -22.22 -7.06
CA ILE A 67 -5.84 -23.53 -7.46
C ILE A 67 -5.75 -24.45 -6.25
N ASN A 68 -6.92 -24.99 -5.81
CA ASN A 68 -7.00 -25.88 -4.68
C ASN A 68 -7.90 -27.08 -5.07
N ASP A 69 -7.29 -28.21 -5.35
CA ASP A 69 -7.99 -29.42 -5.77
C ASP A 69 -8.89 -30.00 -4.66
N GLY A 70 -8.64 -29.65 -3.41
CA GLY A 70 -9.46 -30.06 -2.27
C GLY A 70 -10.67 -29.19 -2.00
N ALA A 71 -10.84 -28.08 -2.73
CA ALA A 71 -11.98 -27.19 -2.55
C ALA A 71 -13.20 -27.68 -3.34
N ASP A 72 -14.38 -27.59 -2.74
CA ASP A 72 -15.66 -27.91 -3.40
C ASP A 72 -16.10 -26.76 -4.33
N GLU A 73 -17.16 -27.01 -5.13
CA GLU A 73 -17.69 -26.01 -6.06
C GLU A 73 -18.17 -24.74 -5.35
N ALA A 74 -18.77 -24.86 -4.18
CA ALA A 74 -19.25 -23.70 -3.43
C ALA A 74 -18.11 -22.76 -3.04
N ARG A 75 -16.98 -23.32 -2.62
CA ARG A 75 -15.78 -22.54 -2.28
C ARG A 75 -15.15 -21.89 -3.49
N LEU A 76 -15.11 -22.62 -4.62
CA LEU A 76 -14.57 -22.07 -5.87
C LEU A 76 -15.44 -20.91 -6.38
N GLU A 77 -16.76 -21.04 -6.32
CA GLU A 77 -17.68 -19.96 -6.68
C GLU A 77 -17.56 -18.76 -5.74
N ALA A 78 -17.46 -19.01 -4.43
CA ALA A 78 -17.25 -17.94 -3.45
C ALA A 78 -15.95 -17.18 -3.71
N ALA A 79 -14.87 -17.87 -4.06
CA ALA A 79 -13.60 -17.24 -4.39
C ALA A 79 -13.70 -16.38 -5.64
N LYS A 80 -14.39 -16.87 -6.68
CA LYS A 80 -14.67 -16.10 -7.90
C LYS A 80 -15.48 -14.84 -7.61
N ASP A 81 -16.55 -14.98 -6.82
CA ASP A 81 -17.42 -13.87 -6.45
C ASP A 81 -16.65 -12.81 -5.65
N PHE A 82 -15.77 -13.25 -4.76
CA PHE A 82 -14.93 -12.33 -3.99
C PHE A 82 -13.97 -11.53 -4.88
N VAL A 83 -13.30 -12.18 -5.81
CA VAL A 83 -12.41 -11.49 -6.75
C VAL A 83 -13.20 -10.50 -7.60
N SER A 84 -14.38 -10.90 -8.09
CA SER A 84 -15.27 -10.02 -8.85
C SER A 84 -15.73 -8.81 -8.02
N PHE A 85 -16.04 -9.03 -6.75
CA PHE A 85 -16.42 -7.95 -5.85
C PHE A 85 -15.28 -6.94 -5.66
N LEU A 86 -14.04 -7.40 -5.53
CA LEU A 86 -12.88 -6.51 -5.38
C LEU A 86 -12.68 -5.60 -6.59
N LEU A 87 -13.18 -5.99 -7.76
CA LEU A 87 -13.11 -5.20 -8.98
C LEU A 87 -14.36 -4.34 -9.20
N SER A 88 -15.34 -4.40 -8.30
CA SER A 88 -16.58 -3.64 -8.38
C SER A 88 -16.39 -2.17 -8.01
N ASP A 89 -17.36 -1.33 -8.42
CA ASP A 89 -17.34 0.09 -8.08
C ASP A 89 -17.47 0.33 -6.58
N GLU A 90 -18.23 -0.51 -5.87
CA GLU A 90 -18.37 -0.45 -4.42
C GLU A 90 -17.01 -0.66 -3.72
N ALA A 91 -16.26 -1.67 -4.15
CA ALA A 91 -14.93 -1.95 -3.60
C ALA A 91 -13.96 -0.82 -3.94
N LYS A 92 -14.02 -0.27 -5.15
CA LYS A 92 -13.18 0.85 -5.56
C LYS A 92 -13.41 2.09 -4.70
N GLU A 93 -14.63 2.37 -4.33
CA GLU A 93 -14.95 3.48 -3.42
C GLU A 93 -14.28 3.29 -2.05
N VAL A 94 -14.31 2.07 -1.53
CA VAL A 94 -13.65 1.74 -0.25
C VAL A 94 -12.14 1.90 -0.38
N PHE A 95 -11.53 1.39 -1.44
CA PHE A 95 -10.10 1.54 -1.68
C PHE A 95 -9.70 3.02 -1.76
N HIS A 96 -10.46 3.84 -2.48
CA HIS A 96 -10.21 5.28 -2.58
C HIS A 96 -10.30 5.97 -1.21
N LYS A 97 -11.24 5.56 -0.38
CA LYS A 97 -11.37 6.08 0.98
C LYS A 97 -10.10 5.92 1.79
N TYR A 98 -9.38 4.82 1.58
CA TYR A 98 -8.15 4.49 2.28
C TYR A 98 -6.90 4.87 1.48
N TYR A 99 -7.04 5.76 0.49
CA TYR A 99 -5.94 6.32 -0.31
C TYR A 99 -5.28 5.34 -1.28
N PHE A 100 -5.99 4.30 -1.70
CA PHE A 100 -5.53 3.41 -2.77
C PHE A 100 -5.99 3.92 -4.13
N ASP A 101 -5.12 3.78 -5.12
CA ASP A 101 -5.46 4.05 -6.50
C ASP A 101 -6.00 2.76 -7.13
N THR A 102 -7.18 2.85 -7.76
CA THR A 102 -7.82 1.71 -8.41
C THR A 102 -7.77 1.80 -9.93
N ASP A 103 -7.14 2.84 -10.47
CA ASP A 103 -7.01 3.05 -11.90
C ASP A 103 -5.79 2.26 -12.43
N VAL A 104 -5.91 0.95 -12.38
CA VAL A 104 -4.84 0.02 -12.74
C VAL A 104 -5.27 -0.89 -13.89
N GLU A 105 -4.30 -1.25 -14.72
CA GLU A 105 -4.50 -2.23 -15.80
C GLU A 105 -4.48 -3.65 -15.22
N ARG A 106 -5.27 -4.51 -15.83
CA ARG A 106 -5.37 -5.91 -15.42
C ARG A 106 -4.44 -6.81 -16.24
#